data_d06e59a77324055ac35a967cd1a238d4
#
_entry.id   d06e59a77324055ac35a967cd1a238d4
#
_cell.length_a   1.000
_cell.length_b   1.000
_cell.length_c   1.000
_cell.angle_alpha   90.00
_cell.angle_beta   90.00
_cell.angle_gamma   90.00
#
_symmetry.space_group_name_H-M   'P 1'
#
loop_
_entity.id
_entity.type
_entity.pdbx_description
1 polymer ?
#
loop_
_entity_poly.entity_id
_entity_poly.type
_entity_poly.pdbx_seq_one_letter_code
_entity_poly.pdbx_strand_id
1 'polypeptide(L)'
;MTKTAYPAMAPLDQYLIQDEKAEIALARTAAPPSISGGAEAMVLGRAGYRTAAKGSNGFVCIVERSWGAPTDHPEFWNPKVRSPICFNPESARSFLPIYLMKTKLVLTGKSKPEILHATALALDKKELPPVEAGAMCYMLSKQQYLNDEGMSWHPHLMFFIPRDAAKSWGAGLPGSPVLAADDPEERVTIMMVPLGDWSDGTPAPPMAH
;
A
#
# COMPACT_ATOMS: atom_id res chain seq x y z
N MET A 1 -17.08 -19.37 -12.96
CA MET A 1 -15.92 -19.03 -12.10
C MET A 1 -14.82 -18.50 -13.00
N THR A 2 -14.57 -17.21 -12.99
CA THR A 2 -13.45 -16.60 -13.71
C THR A 2 -12.15 -17.16 -13.15
N LYS A 3 -11.35 -17.77 -13.99
CA LYS A 3 -10.07 -18.38 -13.60
C LYS A 3 -9.16 -17.25 -13.14
N THR A 4 -8.76 -17.24 -11.87
CA THR A 4 -7.83 -16.24 -11.32
C THR A 4 -6.52 -16.32 -12.11
N ALA A 5 -6.06 -15.19 -12.67
CA ALA A 5 -4.84 -15.16 -13.46
C ALA A 5 -3.60 -15.56 -12.62
N TYR A 6 -3.66 -15.34 -11.30
CA TYR A 6 -2.59 -15.62 -10.35
C TYR A 6 -3.08 -16.51 -9.20
N PRO A 7 -3.21 -17.83 -9.43
CA PRO A 7 -3.77 -18.76 -8.44
C PRO A 7 -2.81 -19.06 -7.28
N ALA A 8 -1.51 -18.82 -7.46
CA ALA A 8 -0.46 -19.10 -6.49
C ALA A 8 0.68 -18.07 -6.61
N MET A 9 1.50 -17.97 -5.56
CA MET A 9 2.70 -17.14 -5.57
C MET A 9 3.70 -17.62 -6.62
N ALA A 10 4.17 -16.69 -7.44
CA ALA A 10 5.28 -16.93 -8.37
C ALA A 10 6.63 -17.08 -7.60
N PRO A 11 7.71 -17.57 -8.24
CA PRO A 11 9.03 -17.53 -7.63
C PRO A 11 9.39 -16.14 -7.10
N LEU A 12 9.97 -16.07 -5.89
CA LEU A 12 10.22 -14.83 -5.18
C LEU A 12 11.00 -13.79 -6.00
N ASP A 13 11.95 -14.26 -6.84
CA ASP A 13 12.75 -13.36 -7.68
C ASP A 13 11.92 -12.49 -8.63
N GLN A 14 10.71 -12.90 -8.99
CA GLN A 14 9.81 -12.09 -9.81
C GLN A 14 9.21 -10.90 -9.06
N TYR A 15 9.19 -10.93 -7.73
CA TYR A 15 8.72 -9.81 -6.90
C TYR A 15 9.85 -8.86 -6.50
N LEU A 16 11.12 -9.29 -6.58
CA LEU A 16 12.24 -8.46 -6.20
C LEU A 16 12.61 -7.46 -7.29
N ILE A 17 13.02 -6.27 -6.89
CA ILE A 17 13.74 -5.31 -7.75
C ILE A 17 15.21 -5.50 -7.43
N GLN A 18 15.99 -5.97 -8.40
CA GLN A 18 17.39 -6.37 -8.19
C GLN A 18 18.31 -5.18 -7.90
N ASP A 19 18.01 -4.01 -8.48
CA ASP A 19 18.76 -2.78 -8.19
C ASP A 19 18.11 -2.04 -7.01
N GLU A 20 18.81 -2.05 -5.89
CA GLU A 20 18.37 -1.35 -4.68
C GLU A 20 18.15 0.15 -4.90
N LYS A 21 19.02 0.80 -5.68
CA LYS A 21 18.89 2.23 -5.97
C LYS A 21 17.66 2.51 -6.81
N ALA A 22 17.33 1.62 -7.74
CA ALA A 22 16.12 1.71 -8.53
C ALA A 22 14.86 1.53 -7.66
N GLU A 23 14.87 0.61 -6.68
CA GLU A 23 13.74 0.44 -5.76
C GLU A 23 13.56 1.65 -4.83
N ILE A 24 14.65 2.21 -4.29
CA ILE A 24 14.59 3.46 -3.49
C ILE A 24 14.03 4.60 -4.33
N ALA A 25 14.53 4.78 -5.56
CA ALA A 25 14.05 5.82 -6.47
C ALA A 25 12.56 5.66 -6.76
N LEU A 26 12.11 4.44 -7.06
CA LEU A 26 10.70 4.13 -7.32
C LEU A 26 9.84 4.39 -6.08
N ALA A 27 10.25 3.95 -4.90
CA ALA A 27 9.53 4.21 -3.65
C ALA A 27 9.30 5.71 -3.41
N ARG A 28 10.32 6.53 -3.66
CA ARG A 28 10.28 7.98 -3.47
C ARG A 28 9.36 8.70 -4.46
N THR A 29 9.02 8.08 -5.59
CA THR A 29 8.02 8.66 -6.52
C THR A 29 6.61 8.69 -5.95
N ALA A 30 6.35 8.03 -4.81
CA ALA A 30 5.03 8.00 -4.18
C ALA A 30 4.56 9.35 -3.63
N ALA A 31 5.48 10.26 -3.29
CA ALA A 31 5.17 11.57 -2.70
C ALA A 31 6.02 12.67 -3.33
N PRO A 32 5.62 13.96 -3.20
CA PRO A 32 6.42 15.07 -3.68
C PRO A 32 7.84 15.07 -3.10
N PRO A 33 8.85 15.59 -3.83
CA PRO A 33 10.25 15.60 -3.37
C PRO A 33 10.47 16.27 -2.01
N SER A 34 9.64 17.26 -1.66
CA SER A 34 9.65 17.93 -0.35
C SER A 34 9.35 16.98 0.82
N ILE A 35 8.65 15.88 0.56
CA ILE A 35 8.32 14.83 1.53
C ILE A 35 9.26 13.64 1.36
N SER A 36 9.30 13.06 0.16
CA SER A 36 10.02 11.82 -0.11
C SER A 36 11.54 11.97 -0.05
N GLY A 37 12.07 13.20 -0.24
CA GLY A 37 13.50 13.48 -0.12
C GLY A 37 14.07 13.26 1.28
N GLY A 38 13.28 13.55 2.32
CA GLY A 38 13.64 13.32 3.72
C GLY A 38 13.08 12.01 4.30
N ALA A 39 12.34 11.23 3.52
CA ALA A 39 11.72 10.01 4.00
C ALA A 39 12.72 8.85 4.11
N GLU A 40 12.49 7.97 5.10
CA GLU A 40 13.12 6.66 5.11
C GLU A 40 12.66 5.87 3.88
N ALA A 41 13.56 5.16 3.23
CA ALA A 41 13.20 4.22 2.18
C ALA A 41 13.54 2.79 2.60
N MET A 42 12.54 1.90 2.54
CA MET A 42 12.74 0.48 2.74
C MET A 42 12.61 -0.26 1.42
N VAL A 43 13.41 -1.30 1.25
CA VAL A 43 13.43 -2.17 0.06
C VAL A 43 13.14 -3.61 0.44
N LEU A 44 12.49 -4.34 -0.48
CA LEU A 44 12.18 -5.75 -0.29
C LEU A 44 13.38 -6.63 -0.62
N GLY A 45 13.87 -7.33 0.39
CA GLY A 45 14.84 -8.41 0.23
C GLY A 45 14.23 -9.79 0.44
N ARG A 46 15.05 -10.85 0.36
CA ARG A 46 14.60 -12.24 0.57
C ARG A 46 14.08 -12.52 1.98
N ALA A 47 14.51 -11.72 2.97
CA ALA A 47 14.10 -11.86 4.37
C ALA A 47 12.99 -10.87 4.77
N GLY A 48 12.48 -10.06 3.87
CA GLY A 48 11.50 -9.00 4.12
C GLY A 48 12.04 -7.61 3.81
N TYR A 49 11.24 -6.59 4.16
CA TYR A 49 11.68 -5.20 4.01
C TYR A 49 12.78 -4.85 5.01
N ARG A 50 13.73 -4.05 4.54
CA ARG A 50 14.80 -3.47 5.35
C ARG A 50 15.01 -2.00 4.99
N THR A 51 15.44 -1.20 5.94
CA THR A 51 15.86 0.19 5.68
C THR A 51 17.08 0.19 4.77
N ALA A 52 16.95 0.82 3.60
CA ALA A 52 18.04 1.03 2.64
C ALA A 52 18.53 2.48 2.64
N ALA A 53 17.65 3.44 2.98
CA ALA A 53 18.02 4.82 3.20
C ALA A 53 17.32 5.35 4.45
N LYS A 54 18.09 5.92 5.38
CA LYS A 54 17.53 6.53 6.59
C LYS A 54 16.76 7.82 6.24
N GLY A 55 15.69 8.08 6.96
CA GLY A 55 14.90 9.31 6.88
C GLY A 55 15.18 10.28 8.03
N SER A 56 14.66 11.49 7.90
CA SER A 56 14.76 12.55 8.90
C SER A 56 13.43 13.25 9.23
N ASN A 57 12.36 12.95 8.48
CA ASN A 57 11.06 13.60 8.62
C ASN A 57 9.94 12.66 9.14
N GLY A 58 10.29 11.43 9.50
CA GLY A 58 9.36 10.43 10.01
C GLY A 58 8.50 9.70 8.96
N PHE A 59 8.53 10.13 7.69
CA PHE A 59 7.89 9.41 6.59
C PHE A 59 8.67 8.15 6.22
N VAL A 60 7.94 7.11 5.77
CA VAL A 60 8.52 5.87 5.27
C VAL A 60 7.95 5.57 3.89
N CYS A 61 8.82 5.49 2.87
CA CYS A 61 8.44 5.13 1.50
C CYS A 61 8.91 3.72 1.16
N ILE A 62 8.03 2.94 0.55
CA ILE A 62 8.29 1.58 0.06
C ILE A 62 7.70 1.39 -1.33
N VAL A 63 8.04 0.28 -1.97
CA VAL A 63 7.27 -0.23 -3.12
C VAL A 63 6.52 -1.47 -2.64
N GLU A 64 5.22 -1.35 -2.38
CA GLU A 64 4.41 -2.50 -2.03
C GLU A 64 4.33 -3.51 -3.20
N ARG A 65 4.10 -4.76 -2.85
CA ARG A 65 3.80 -5.87 -3.76
C ARG A 65 2.32 -6.21 -3.68
N SER A 66 1.89 -7.11 -4.52
CA SER A 66 0.48 -7.50 -4.68
C SER A 66 -0.22 -7.95 -3.39
N TRP A 67 0.51 -8.43 -2.40
CA TRP A 67 -0.06 -8.81 -1.09
C TRP A 67 -0.37 -7.63 -0.16
N GLY A 68 -0.20 -6.39 -0.61
CA GLY A 68 -0.84 -5.22 0.00
C GLY A 68 -2.37 -5.23 -0.14
N ALA A 69 -2.88 -5.88 -1.17
CA ALA A 69 -4.30 -6.06 -1.35
C ALA A 69 -4.90 -7.09 -0.35
N PRO A 70 -6.24 -7.11 -0.16
CA PRO A 70 -6.94 -8.17 0.57
C PRO A 70 -6.65 -9.56 -0.01
N THR A 71 -6.70 -10.60 0.85
CA THR A 71 -6.31 -11.96 0.45
C THR A 71 -7.22 -12.58 -0.61
N ASP A 72 -8.47 -12.12 -0.73
CA ASP A 72 -9.41 -12.55 -1.76
C ASP A 72 -9.24 -11.83 -3.11
N HIS A 73 -8.42 -10.76 -3.15
CA HIS A 73 -8.20 -10.00 -4.37
C HIS A 73 -7.58 -10.89 -5.48
N PRO A 74 -8.06 -10.80 -6.74
CA PRO A 74 -7.55 -11.63 -7.85
C PRO A 74 -6.06 -11.40 -8.15
N GLU A 75 -5.57 -10.18 -7.91
CA GLU A 75 -4.18 -9.77 -8.15
C GLU A 75 -3.23 -10.08 -6.98
N PHE A 76 -3.71 -10.72 -5.90
CA PHE A 76 -2.92 -10.93 -4.66
C PHE A 76 -1.56 -11.62 -4.91
N TRP A 77 -1.45 -12.47 -5.91
CA TRP A 77 -0.21 -13.14 -6.30
C TRP A 77 0.39 -12.61 -7.61
N ASN A 78 -0.05 -11.45 -8.11
CA ASN A 78 0.53 -10.88 -9.32
C ASN A 78 1.96 -10.36 -9.08
N PRO A 79 3.00 -11.01 -9.68
CA PRO A 79 4.39 -10.63 -9.42
C PRO A 79 4.80 -9.30 -10.08
N LYS A 80 3.96 -8.72 -10.95
CA LYS A 80 4.25 -7.46 -11.63
C LYS A 80 3.90 -6.24 -10.78
N VAL A 81 3.03 -6.39 -9.78
CA VAL A 81 2.58 -5.26 -8.96
C VAL A 81 3.75 -4.53 -8.33
N ARG A 82 3.78 -3.22 -8.57
CA ARG A 82 4.72 -2.25 -8.02
C ARG A 82 3.90 -1.03 -7.61
N SER A 83 3.67 -0.91 -6.32
CA SER A 83 2.82 0.12 -5.74
C SER A 83 3.67 1.03 -4.84
N PRO A 84 4.28 2.09 -5.41
CA PRO A 84 5.01 3.06 -4.59
C PRO A 84 4.06 3.76 -3.63
N ILE A 85 4.41 3.76 -2.35
CA ILE A 85 3.62 4.33 -1.27
C ILE A 85 4.53 4.99 -0.24
N CYS A 86 4.15 6.19 0.24
CA CYS A 86 4.83 6.89 1.33
C CYS A 86 3.86 7.09 2.49
N PHE A 87 4.12 6.41 3.58
CA PHE A 87 3.39 6.51 4.84
C PHE A 87 3.84 7.75 5.62
N ASN A 88 2.87 8.51 6.17
CA ASN A 88 3.20 9.56 7.14
C ASN A 88 3.64 8.95 8.48
N PRO A 89 4.17 9.74 9.43
CA PRO A 89 4.67 9.20 10.69
C PRO A 89 3.65 8.34 11.46
N GLU A 90 2.35 8.72 11.44
CA GLU A 90 1.27 8.01 12.11
C GLU A 90 1.02 6.64 11.47
N SER A 91 0.92 6.59 10.15
CA SER A 91 0.70 5.31 9.44
C SER A 91 1.97 4.45 9.40
N ALA A 92 3.15 5.05 9.39
CA ALA A 92 4.42 4.30 9.50
C ALA A 92 4.53 3.53 10.83
N ARG A 93 3.97 4.10 11.92
CA ARG A 93 3.94 3.43 13.23
C ARG A 93 2.78 2.47 13.42
N SER A 94 1.63 2.73 12.79
CA SER A 94 0.39 2.04 13.12
C SER A 94 -0.18 1.16 12.01
N PHE A 95 0.01 1.48 10.74
CA PHE A 95 -0.53 0.73 9.61
C PHE A 95 0.55 -0.08 8.87
N LEU A 96 1.70 0.51 8.55
CA LEU A 96 2.82 -0.20 7.91
C LEU A 96 3.22 -1.51 8.61
N PRO A 97 3.21 -1.65 9.96
CA PRO A 97 3.50 -2.91 10.63
C PRO A 97 2.63 -4.08 10.17
N ILE A 98 1.36 -3.85 9.80
CA ILE A 98 0.45 -4.89 9.28
C ILE A 98 1.01 -5.43 7.95
N TYR A 99 1.35 -4.53 7.03
CA TYR A 99 1.91 -4.90 5.73
C TYR A 99 3.26 -5.63 5.87
N LEU A 100 4.13 -5.17 6.77
CA LEU A 100 5.42 -5.83 7.03
C LEU A 100 5.24 -7.24 7.59
N MET A 101 4.23 -7.45 8.44
CA MET A 101 3.89 -8.79 8.96
C MET A 101 3.33 -9.67 7.84
N LYS A 102 2.37 -9.19 7.03
CA LYS A 102 1.85 -9.91 5.85
C LYS A 102 3.01 -10.32 4.92
N THR A 103 3.94 -9.41 4.67
CA THR A 103 5.15 -9.70 3.86
C THR A 103 5.95 -10.88 4.43
N LYS A 104 6.22 -10.90 5.74
CA LYS A 104 6.94 -12.00 6.39
C LYS A 104 6.21 -13.34 6.24
N LEU A 105 4.89 -13.33 6.41
CA LEU A 105 4.06 -14.54 6.23
C LEU A 105 4.12 -15.05 4.80
N VAL A 106 4.03 -14.16 3.80
CA VAL A 106 4.17 -14.49 2.39
C VAL A 106 5.55 -15.13 2.12
N LEU A 107 6.63 -14.50 2.58
CA LEU A 107 8.00 -14.98 2.35
C LEU A 107 8.28 -16.31 3.04
N THR A 108 7.54 -16.67 4.08
CA THR A 108 7.61 -17.99 4.73
C THR A 108 6.68 -19.03 4.10
N GLY A 109 6.05 -18.71 2.96
CA GLY A 109 5.23 -19.64 2.19
C GLY A 109 3.83 -19.87 2.76
N LYS A 110 3.31 -18.96 3.58
CA LYS A 110 1.96 -19.06 4.11
C LYS A 110 0.91 -18.90 3.01
N SER A 111 -0.12 -19.73 3.08
CA SER A 111 -1.31 -19.64 2.22
C SER A 111 -2.17 -18.41 2.58
N LYS A 112 -3.03 -17.97 1.64
CA LYS A 112 -3.98 -16.86 1.90
C LYS A 112 -4.80 -17.06 3.19
N PRO A 113 -5.41 -18.23 3.47
CA PRO A 113 -6.13 -18.46 4.73
C PRO A 113 -5.23 -18.36 5.98
N GLU A 114 -3.97 -18.82 5.90
CA GLU A 114 -3.03 -18.70 7.02
C GLU A 114 -2.63 -17.24 7.26
N ILE A 115 -2.42 -16.45 6.20
CA ILE A 115 -2.11 -15.02 6.28
C ILE A 115 -3.28 -14.29 6.94
N LEU A 116 -4.50 -14.51 6.44
CA LEU A 116 -5.72 -13.91 7.00
C LEU A 116 -5.87 -14.24 8.48
N HIS A 117 -5.77 -15.54 8.84
CA HIS A 117 -5.89 -15.98 10.24
C HIS A 117 -4.82 -15.36 11.15
N ALA A 118 -3.55 -15.35 10.69
CA ALA A 118 -2.45 -14.79 11.48
C ALA A 118 -2.60 -13.27 11.68
N THR A 119 -3.05 -12.55 10.65
CA THR A 119 -3.32 -11.10 10.74
C THR A 119 -4.44 -10.82 11.73
N ALA A 120 -5.57 -11.53 11.63
CA ALA A 120 -6.68 -11.39 12.56
C ALA A 120 -6.26 -11.67 14.01
N LEU A 121 -5.49 -12.74 14.23
CA LEU A 121 -5.00 -13.11 15.56
C LEU A 121 -4.07 -12.06 16.16
N ALA A 122 -3.16 -11.48 15.36
CA ALA A 122 -2.24 -10.44 15.81
C ALA A 122 -2.99 -9.14 16.18
N LEU A 123 -4.03 -8.79 15.42
CA LEU A 123 -4.91 -7.67 15.75
C LEU A 123 -5.72 -7.91 17.03
N ASP A 124 -6.26 -9.14 17.20
CA ASP A 124 -7.01 -9.51 18.42
C ASP A 124 -6.15 -9.45 19.67
N LYS A 125 -4.92 -9.91 19.57
CA LYS A 125 -3.95 -9.92 20.67
C LYS A 125 -3.28 -8.57 20.90
N LYS A 126 -3.56 -7.55 20.06
CA LYS A 126 -2.90 -6.24 20.08
C LYS A 126 -1.37 -6.33 19.93
N GLU A 127 -0.89 -7.34 19.21
CA GLU A 127 0.51 -7.46 18.79
C GLU A 127 0.85 -6.44 17.69
N LEU A 128 -0.17 -6.00 16.96
CA LEU A 128 -0.12 -4.86 16.03
C LEU A 128 -0.75 -3.64 16.71
N PRO A 129 -0.17 -2.45 16.55
CA PRO A 129 -0.74 -1.23 17.11
C PRO A 129 -2.08 -0.91 16.45
N PRO A 130 -3.01 -0.28 17.18
CA PRO A 130 -4.21 0.28 16.56
C PRO A 130 -3.82 1.43 15.62
N VAL A 131 -4.59 1.61 14.54
CA VAL A 131 -4.35 2.71 13.60
C VAL A 131 -4.50 4.05 14.32
N GLU A 132 -3.46 4.89 14.21
CA GLU A 132 -3.43 6.22 14.84
C GLU A 132 -4.31 7.20 14.09
N ALA A 133 -4.87 8.17 14.83
CA ALA A 133 -5.60 9.27 14.22
C ALA A 133 -4.66 10.08 13.30
N GLY A 134 -5.11 10.36 12.09
CA GLY A 134 -4.30 11.04 11.08
C GLY A 134 -3.39 10.12 10.25
N ALA A 135 -3.44 8.80 10.46
CA ALA A 135 -2.71 7.85 9.63
C ALA A 135 -3.13 7.98 8.16
N MET A 136 -2.16 8.27 7.28
CA MET A 136 -2.39 8.45 5.85
C MET A 136 -1.15 8.08 5.05
N CYS A 137 -1.33 7.95 3.74
CA CYS A 137 -0.21 7.79 2.82
C CYS A 137 -0.42 8.54 1.50
N TYR A 138 0.68 8.69 0.79
CA TYR A 138 0.75 9.22 -0.57
C TYR A 138 0.94 8.07 -1.56
N MET A 139 0.13 8.06 -2.64
CA MET A 139 0.28 7.19 -3.79
C MET A 139 0.22 8.02 -5.08
N LEU A 140 1.23 8.87 -5.28
CA LEU A 140 1.26 9.84 -6.39
C LEU A 140 2.22 9.45 -7.52
N SER A 141 2.62 8.18 -7.60
CA SER A 141 3.57 7.74 -8.61
C SER A 141 2.91 7.43 -9.94
N LYS A 142 3.37 8.06 -11.02
CA LYS A 142 3.00 7.64 -12.38
C LYS A 142 3.70 6.37 -12.87
N GLN A 143 4.65 5.85 -12.07
CA GLN A 143 5.40 4.62 -12.36
C GLN A 143 4.79 3.40 -11.65
N GLN A 144 3.62 3.54 -11.04
CA GLN A 144 2.91 2.44 -10.41
C GLN A 144 2.43 1.41 -11.44
N TYR A 145 2.38 0.14 -11.02
CA TYR A 145 1.69 -0.94 -11.71
C TYR A 145 0.85 -1.70 -10.69
N LEU A 146 -0.47 -1.55 -10.74
CA LEU A 146 -1.37 -2.04 -9.69
C LEU A 146 -2.11 -3.32 -10.10
N ASN A 147 -2.42 -3.49 -11.40
CA ASN A 147 -3.13 -4.65 -11.93
C ASN A 147 -2.91 -4.78 -13.44
N ASP A 148 -3.34 -5.92 -14.00
CA ASP A 148 -3.20 -6.20 -15.44
C ASP A 148 -4.28 -5.50 -16.30
N GLU A 149 -5.35 -4.96 -15.72
CA GLU A 149 -6.43 -4.31 -16.46
C GLU A 149 -6.09 -2.86 -16.79
N GLY A 150 -5.88 -2.04 -15.75
CA GLY A 150 -5.63 -0.61 -15.90
C GLY A 150 -4.16 -0.22 -15.74
N MET A 151 -3.30 -1.13 -15.30
CA MET A 151 -1.89 -0.92 -14.97
C MET A 151 -1.64 0.12 -13.88
N SER A 152 -2.26 1.29 -13.93
CA SER A 152 -2.12 2.39 -12.97
C SER A 152 -3.49 2.95 -12.59
N TRP A 153 -3.53 3.72 -11.51
CA TRP A 153 -4.68 4.51 -11.12
C TRP A 153 -4.26 5.95 -10.85
N HIS A 154 -5.23 6.84 -10.62
CA HIS A 154 -4.97 8.26 -10.36
C HIS A 154 -4.04 8.47 -9.17
N PRO A 155 -3.25 9.56 -9.16
CA PRO A 155 -2.56 9.99 -7.96
C PRO A 155 -3.60 10.26 -6.87
N HIS A 156 -3.37 9.76 -5.67
CA HIS A 156 -4.33 9.88 -4.58
C HIS A 156 -3.66 9.83 -3.21
N LEU A 157 -4.38 10.36 -2.23
CA LEU A 157 -4.10 10.13 -0.82
C LEU A 157 -5.00 9.02 -0.32
N MET A 158 -4.47 8.19 0.60
CA MET A 158 -5.30 7.27 1.39
C MET A 158 -5.23 7.66 2.87
N PHE A 159 -6.39 7.62 3.53
CA PHE A 159 -6.50 7.79 4.98
C PHE A 159 -7.04 6.49 5.56
N PHE A 160 -6.34 5.99 6.57
CA PHE A 160 -6.70 4.76 7.26
C PHE A 160 -7.52 5.13 8.50
N ILE A 161 -8.81 4.79 8.50
CA ILE A 161 -9.69 5.16 9.59
C ILE A 161 -10.45 3.94 10.14
N PRO A 162 -10.85 3.95 11.42
CA PRO A 162 -11.73 2.91 11.95
C PRO A 162 -13.01 2.81 11.12
N ARG A 163 -13.50 1.59 10.87
CA ARG A 163 -14.65 1.31 9.99
C ARG A 163 -15.93 2.04 10.38
N ASP A 164 -16.16 2.25 11.67
CA ASP A 164 -17.33 2.95 12.22
C ASP A 164 -17.31 4.46 11.96
N ALA A 165 -16.11 5.05 11.80
CA ALA A 165 -15.94 6.48 11.54
C ALA A 165 -16.13 6.86 10.06
N ALA A 166 -16.14 5.90 9.13
CA ALA A 166 -16.16 6.14 7.68
C ALA A 166 -17.36 6.96 7.18
N LYS A 167 -18.54 6.75 7.76
CA LYS A 167 -19.78 7.42 7.35
C LYS A 167 -19.71 8.94 7.47
N SER A 168 -18.93 9.48 8.42
CA SER A 168 -18.82 10.93 8.64
C SER A 168 -18.04 11.65 7.52
N TRP A 169 -17.37 10.92 6.63
CA TRP A 169 -16.54 11.49 5.56
C TRP A 169 -17.33 11.80 4.27
N GLY A 170 -18.59 11.38 4.19
CA GLY A 170 -19.42 11.60 3.01
C GLY A 170 -18.93 10.83 1.76
N ALA A 171 -18.17 9.76 1.94
CA ALA A 171 -17.66 8.96 0.84
C ALA A 171 -18.78 8.34 0.01
N GLY A 172 -18.63 8.38 -1.31
CA GLY A 172 -19.61 7.83 -2.24
C GLY A 172 -20.91 8.63 -2.37
N LEU A 173 -21.04 9.77 -1.71
CA LEU A 173 -22.17 10.67 -1.94
C LEU A 173 -22.04 11.37 -3.30
N PRO A 174 -23.17 11.72 -3.95
CA PRO A 174 -23.14 12.45 -5.21
C PRO A 174 -22.28 13.71 -5.13
N GLY A 175 -21.27 13.83 -6.00
CA GLY A 175 -20.33 14.96 -6.03
C GLY A 175 -19.26 14.94 -4.95
N SER A 176 -19.20 13.93 -4.09
CA SER A 176 -18.10 13.78 -3.14
C SER A 176 -16.81 13.37 -3.86
N PRO A 177 -15.68 14.06 -3.62
CA PRO A 177 -14.39 13.62 -4.13
C PRO A 177 -13.79 12.47 -3.32
N VAL A 178 -14.43 12.09 -2.20
CA VAL A 178 -13.94 11.03 -1.31
C VAL A 178 -14.54 9.69 -1.74
N LEU A 179 -13.66 8.74 -2.01
CA LEU A 179 -14.00 7.33 -2.23
C LEU A 179 -13.68 6.53 -0.95
N ALA A 180 -14.31 5.38 -0.78
CA ALA A 180 -14.03 4.50 0.35
C ALA A 180 -13.96 3.05 -0.10
N ALA A 181 -13.01 2.32 0.49
CA ALA A 181 -12.90 0.88 0.40
C ALA A 181 -12.78 0.30 1.82
N ASP A 182 -13.72 -0.56 2.19
CA ASP A 182 -13.62 -1.30 3.45
C ASP A 182 -12.59 -2.41 3.32
N ASP A 183 -11.69 -2.48 4.30
CA ASP A 183 -10.79 -3.60 4.50
C ASP A 183 -11.11 -4.30 5.84
N PRO A 184 -11.93 -5.35 5.80
CA PRO A 184 -12.28 -6.11 7.00
C PRO A 184 -11.11 -6.94 7.54
N GLU A 185 -10.12 -7.30 6.71
CA GLU A 185 -8.93 -8.04 7.13
C GLU A 185 -8.04 -7.19 8.04
N GLU A 186 -7.88 -5.92 7.71
CA GLU A 186 -7.07 -4.96 8.44
C GLU A 186 -7.89 -4.06 9.39
N ARG A 187 -9.23 -4.25 9.39
CA ARG A 187 -10.22 -3.56 10.27
C ARG A 187 -10.26 -2.06 10.10
N VAL A 188 -10.00 -1.59 8.89
CA VAL A 188 -10.05 -0.17 8.54
C VAL A 188 -11.01 0.09 7.39
N THR A 189 -11.41 1.33 7.24
CA THR A 189 -11.88 1.86 5.96
C THR A 189 -10.79 2.75 5.39
N ILE A 190 -10.41 2.49 4.16
CA ILE A 190 -9.45 3.29 3.42
C ILE A 190 -10.23 4.35 2.67
N MET A 191 -10.07 5.62 3.10
CA MET A 191 -10.59 6.76 2.36
C MET A 191 -9.58 7.19 1.33
N MET A 192 -10.00 7.31 0.07
CA MET A 192 -9.16 7.73 -1.03
C MET A 192 -9.61 9.08 -1.56
N VAL A 193 -8.66 10.00 -1.70
CA VAL A 193 -8.88 11.34 -2.28
C VAL A 193 -8.02 11.46 -3.53
N PRO A 194 -8.60 11.32 -4.74
CA PRO A 194 -7.88 11.54 -5.99
C PRO A 194 -7.37 12.97 -6.10
N LEU A 195 -6.19 13.13 -6.70
CA LEU A 195 -5.52 14.41 -6.93
C LEU A 195 -5.34 14.68 -8.43
N GLY A 196 -5.17 15.94 -8.79
CA GLY A 196 -4.98 16.38 -10.17
C GLY A 196 -3.54 16.21 -10.67
N ASP A 197 -2.56 16.05 -9.78
CA ASP A 197 -1.15 16.04 -10.14
C ASP A 197 -0.41 14.83 -9.58
N TRP A 198 0.56 14.32 -10.34
CA TRP A 198 1.53 13.35 -9.91
C TRP A 198 2.56 13.95 -8.93
N SER A 199 3.36 13.11 -8.30
CA SER A 199 4.37 13.55 -7.33
C SER A 199 5.43 14.49 -7.90
N ASP A 200 5.64 14.50 -9.21
CA ASP A 200 6.58 15.37 -9.90
C ASP A 200 5.93 16.70 -10.38
N GLY A 201 4.67 16.96 -9.99
CA GLY A 201 3.92 18.15 -10.34
C GLY A 201 3.34 18.16 -11.76
N THR A 202 3.47 17.06 -12.51
CA THR A 202 2.83 16.96 -13.82
C THR A 202 1.35 16.58 -13.67
N PRO A 203 0.44 17.15 -14.51
CA PRO A 203 -0.98 16.84 -14.44
C PRO A 203 -1.28 15.37 -14.69
N ALA A 204 -2.19 14.81 -13.91
CA ALA A 204 -2.79 13.49 -14.17
C ALA A 204 -3.90 13.59 -15.22
N PRO A 205 -4.20 12.51 -15.96
CA PRO A 205 -5.36 12.47 -16.82
C PRO A 205 -6.64 12.75 -16.04
N PRO A 206 -7.69 13.34 -16.65
CA PRO A 206 -9.00 13.46 -15.99
C PRO A 206 -9.52 12.10 -15.55
N MET A 207 -10.18 12.04 -14.37
CA MET A 207 -10.89 10.83 -13.97
C MET A 207 -12.03 10.56 -14.96
N ALA A 208 -12.10 9.35 -15.50
CA ALA A 208 -13.29 8.89 -16.21
C ALA A 208 -14.43 8.73 -15.19
N HIS A 209 -15.53 9.44 -15.41
CA HIS A 209 -16.75 9.37 -14.60
C HIS A 209 -17.62 8.19 -15.03
#